data_c197a1cb7eb3e5ef7e530458d74b588b
#
_entry.id   c197a1cb7eb3e5ef7e530458d74b588b
#
_cell.length_a   1.000
_cell.length_b   1.000
_cell.length_c   1.000
_cell.angle_alpha   90.00
_cell.angle_beta   90.00
_cell.angle_gamma   90.00
#
_symmetry.space_group_name_H-M   'P 1'
#
loop_
_entity.id
_entity.type
_entity.pdbx_description
1 polymer ?
#
loop_
_entity_poly.entity_id
_entity_poly.type
_entity_poly.pdbx_seq_one_letter_code
_entity_poly.pdbx_strand_id
1 'polypeptide(L)'
;HVSTDYGKKDDAYEIYVMQALKLLSDKSKFEILSYIRDKAAYGSELARHLHLTTATVSHHMNSLLSSGLVRLKRVDNRVYYMSNKDALEELLQYCERILTGKD
;
A
#
# COMPACT_ATOMS: atom_id res chain seq x y z
N HIS A 1 -27.14 8.84 13.59
CA HIS A 1 -26.27 9.79 14.26
C HIS A 1 -24.99 10.01 13.47
N VAL A 2 -24.74 11.22 13.16
CA VAL A 2 -23.53 11.60 12.49
C VAL A 2 -22.54 12.12 13.53
N SER A 3 -21.43 11.45 13.64
CA SER A 3 -20.39 11.92 14.54
C SER A 3 -19.75 13.16 13.95
N THR A 4 -19.67 14.20 14.75
CA THR A 4 -18.95 15.40 14.39
C THR A 4 -17.55 15.39 15.00
N ASP A 5 -17.21 14.33 15.68
CA ASP A 5 -15.90 14.20 16.30
C ASP A 5 -14.87 13.83 15.25
N TYR A 6 -14.26 14.83 14.65
CA TYR A 6 -13.14 14.60 13.74
C TYR A 6 -12.02 13.98 14.57
N GLY A 7 -11.44 12.96 14.14
CA GLY A 7 -10.45 12.24 14.92
C GLY A 7 -11.02 11.10 15.73
N LYS A 8 -12.34 10.94 15.71
CA LYS A 8 -12.94 9.77 16.31
C LYS A 8 -12.64 8.56 15.45
N LYS A 9 -12.33 7.44 16.10
CA LYS A 9 -12.04 6.20 15.40
C LYS A 9 -13.27 5.71 14.64
N ASP A 10 -13.03 5.23 13.44
CA ASP A 10 -13.99 4.50 12.63
C ASP A 10 -13.61 3.03 12.73
N ASP A 11 -14.40 2.24 13.46
CA ASP A 11 -14.05 0.84 13.73
C ASP A 11 -13.86 0.02 12.46
N ALA A 12 -14.72 0.24 11.47
CA ALA A 12 -14.61 -0.49 10.20
C ALA A 12 -13.33 -0.10 9.47
N TYR A 13 -13.05 1.19 9.41
CA TYR A 13 -11.83 1.67 8.74
C TYR A 13 -10.60 1.26 9.55
N GLU A 14 -10.70 1.20 10.86
CA GLU A 14 -9.56 0.80 11.69
C GLU A 14 -9.12 -0.63 11.39
N ILE A 15 -10.06 -1.53 11.11
CA ILE A 15 -9.72 -2.90 10.72
C ILE A 15 -8.86 -2.87 9.45
N TYR A 16 -9.28 -2.08 8.47
CA TYR A 16 -8.49 -1.90 7.25
C TYR A 16 -7.12 -1.33 7.57
N VAL A 17 -7.06 -0.31 8.42
CA VAL A 17 -5.81 0.35 8.80
C VAL A 17 -4.83 -0.65 9.41
N MET A 18 -5.31 -1.50 10.32
CA MET A 18 -4.44 -2.50 10.94
C MET A 18 -3.88 -3.47 9.90
N GLN A 19 -4.72 -3.92 8.97
CA GLN A 19 -4.27 -4.81 7.90
C GLN A 19 -3.24 -4.12 7.01
N ALA A 20 -3.51 -2.86 6.64
CA ALA A 20 -2.60 -2.10 5.78
C ALA A 20 -1.26 -1.84 6.49
N LEU A 21 -1.29 -1.49 7.76
CA LEU A 21 -0.05 -1.27 8.52
C LEU A 21 0.78 -2.54 8.62
N LYS A 22 0.13 -3.71 8.72
CA LYS A 22 0.85 -4.99 8.68
C LYS A 22 1.61 -5.15 7.38
N LEU A 23 1.01 -4.78 6.26
CA LEU A 23 1.69 -4.85 4.97
C LEU A 23 2.90 -3.93 4.95
N LEU A 24 2.75 -2.71 5.46
CA LEU A 24 3.85 -1.75 5.51
C LEU A 24 4.98 -2.20 6.42
N SER A 25 4.68 -3.02 7.43
CA SER A 25 5.69 -3.52 8.36
C SER A 25 6.54 -4.64 7.77
N ASP A 26 6.12 -5.22 6.65
CA ASP A 26 6.91 -6.23 5.96
C ASP A 26 7.99 -5.56 5.12
N LYS A 27 9.23 -5.94 5.35
CA LYS A 27 10.37 -5.28 4.71
C LYS A 27 10.28 -5.30 3.19
N SER A 28 9.97 -6.47 2.60
CA SER A 28 9.90 -6.58 1.15
C SER A 28 8.79 -5.72 0.56
N LYS A 29 7.61 -5.72 1.19
CA LYS A 29 6.50 -4.90 0.72
C LYS A 29 6.80 -3.41 0.85
N PHE A 30 7.44 -3.03 1.94
CA PHE A 30 7.86 -1.63 2.14
C PHE A 30 8.84 -1.21 1.04
N GLU A 31 9.80 -2.06 0.74
CA GLU A 31 10.79 -1.78 -0.31
C GLU A 31 10.15 -1.72 -1.70
N ILE A 32 9.16 -2.58 -1.96
CA ILE A 32 8.41 -2.52 -3.21
C ILE A 32 7.74 -1.14 -3.34
N LEU A 33 7.02 -0.72 -2.31
CA LEU A 33 6.31 0.56 -2.34
C LEU A 33 7.28 1.73 -2.53
N SER A 34 8.42 1.67 -1.88
CA SER A 34 9.46 2.68 -2.04
C SER A 34 9.98 2.71 -3.48
N TYR A 35 10.20 1.54 -4.07
CA TYR A 35 10.75 1.45 -5.41
C TYR A 35 9.78 1.98 -6.47
N ILE A 36 8.49 1.72 -6.31
CA ILE A 36 7.47 2.17 -7.29
C ILE A 36 6.87 3.52 -6.95
N ARG A 37 7.45 4.23 -5.99
CA ARG A 37 6.92 5.53 -5.52
C ARG A 37 6.64 6.49 -6.66
N ASP A 38 7.57 6.64 -7.59
CA ASP A 38 7.47 7.63 -8.66
C ASP A 38 7.38 7.02 -10.05
N LYS A 39 7.58 5.72 -10.17
CA LYS A 39 7.64 5.06 -11.47
C LYS A 39 7.14 3.63 -11.36
N ALA A 40 6.22 3.29 -12.26
CA ALA A 40 5.71 1.91 -12.33
C ALA A 40 6.84 0.94 -12.66
N ALA A 41 6.72 -0.29 -12.14
CA ALA A 41 7.70 -1.34 -12.37
C ALA A 41 6.98 -2.65 -12.66
N TYR A 42 7.62 -3.52 -13.43
CA TYR A 42 7.06 -4.84 -13.69
C TYR A 42 7.69 -5.88 -12.77
N GLY A 43 7.03 -7.04 -12.67
CA GLY A 43 7.37 -8.04 -11.66
C GLY A 43 8.81 -8.51 -11.68
N SER A 44 9.37 -8.81 -12.87
CA SER A 44 10.74 -9.29 -12.95
C SER A 44 11.76 -8.18 -12.61
N GLU A 45 11.42 -6.93 -12.85
CA GLU A 45 12.24 -5.80 -12.42
C GLU A 45 12.33 -5.75 -10.90
N LEU A 46 11.18 -5.89 -10.24
CA LEU A 46 11.13 -5.90 -8.78
C LEU A 46 11.87 -7.11 -8.21
N ALA A 47 11.72 -8.27 -8.85
CA ALA A 47 12.42 -9.47 -8.41
C ALA A 47 13.92 -9.28 -8.44
N ARG A 48 14.44 -8.67 -9.50
CA ARG A 48 15.88 -8.39 -9.59
C ARG A 48 16.34 -7.42 -8.53
N HIS A 49 15.57 -6.34 -8.35
CA HIS A 49 15.93 -5.31 -7.38
C HIS A 49 15.94 -5.84 -5.96
N LEU A 50 15.01 -6.71 -5.62
CA LEU A 50 14.86 -7.23 -4.26
C LEU A 50 15.59 -8.56 -4.04
N HIS A 51 16.19 -9.12 -5.08
CA HIS A 51 16.82 -10.44 -5.03
C HIS A 51 15.83 -11.53 -4.60
N LEU A 52 14.62 -11.47 -5.17
CA LEU A 52 13.55 -12.43 -4.91
C LEU A 52 13.17 -13.13 -6.21
N THR A 53 12.42 -14.22 -6.07
CA THR A 53 11.84 -14.87 -7.24
C THR A 53 10.62 -14.07 -7.71
N THR A 54 10.27 -14.24 -8.99
CA THR A 54 9.05 -13.60 -9.51
C THR A 54 7.80 -14.11 -8.82
N ALA A 55 7.80 -15.39 -8.41
CA ALA A 55 6.68 -15.96 -7.67
C ALA A 55 6.49 -15.26 -6.32
N THR A 56 7.57 -15.02 -5.61
CA THR A 56 7.52 -14.31 -4.32
C THR A 56 7.03 -12.88 -4.51
N VAL A 57 7.53 -12.20 -5.55
CA VAL A 57 7.07 -10.83 -5.86
C VAL A 57 5.58 -10.84 -6.16
N SER A 58 5.10 -11.79 -6.98
CA SER A 58 3.66 -11.89 -7.28
C SER A 58 2.83 -12.05 -6.00
N HIS A 59 3.32 -12.86 -5.06
CA HIS A 59 2.62 -13.05 -3.80
C HIS A 59 2.51 -11.73 -3.01
N HIS A 60 3.62 -11.00 -2.90
CA HIS A 60 3.61 -9.69 -2.25
C HIS A 60 2.68 -8.71 -2.97
N MET A 61 2.74 -8.69 -4.30
CA MET A 61 1.91 -7.78 -5.08
C MET A 61 0.43 -8.09 -4.94
N ASN A 62 0.06 -9.37 -4.86
CA ASN A 62 -1.35 -9.73 -4.65
C ASN A 62 -1.88 -9.15 -3.33
N SER A 63 -1.09 -9.22 -2.27
CA SER A 63 -1.46 -8.64 -0.98
C SER A 63 -1.62 -7.13 -1.09
N LEU A 64 -0.68 -6.46 -1.74
CA LEU A 64 -0.71 -5.01 -1.89
C LEU A 64 -1.85 -4.56 -2.78
N LEU A 65 -2.14 -5.30 -3.85
CA LEU A 65 -3.27 -5.00 -4.72
C LEU A 65 -4.60 -5.15 -3.98
N SER A 66 -4.73 -6.22 -3.19
CA SER A 66 -5.95 -6.45 -2.40
C SER A 66 -6.21 -5.34 -1.39
N SER A 67 -5.15 -4.73 -0.89
CA SER A 67 -5.28 -3.63 0.08
C SER A 67 -5.57 -2.29 -0.57
N GLY A 68 -5.44 -2.19 -1.90
CA GLY A 68 -5.61 -0.94 -2.61
C GLY A 68 -4.41 0.00 -2.53
N LEU A 69 -3.30 -0.42 -1.92
CA LEU A 69 -2.10 0.41 -1.81
C LEU A 69 -1.30 0.46 -3.12
N VAL A 70 -1.55 -0.49 -4.00
CA VAL A 70 -0.91 -0.61 -5.30
C VAL A 70 -1.98 -0.78 -6.35
N ARG A 71 -1.75 -0.25 -7.54
CA ARG A 71 -2.58 -0.45 -8.71
C ARG A 71 -1.81 -1.19 -9.79
N LEU A 72 -2.53 -1.82 -10.67
CA LEU A 72 -1.98 -2.60 -11.77
C LEU A 72 -2.32 -1.93 -13.09
N LYS A 73 -1.36 -1.91 -14.02
CA LYS A 73 -1.56 -1.36 -15.36
C LYS A 73 -0.96 -2.33 -16.37
N ARG A 74 -1.70 -2.58 -17.45
CA ARG A 74 -1.20 -3.41 -18.56
C ARG A 74 -0.76 -2.52 -19.70
N VAL A 75 0.45 -2.79 -20.18
CA VAL A 75 1.00 -2.09 -21.34
C VAL A 75 1.72 -3.14 -22.19
N ASP A 76 1.27 -3.33 -23.43
CA ASP A 76 1.93 -4.23 -24.40
C ASP A 76 2.22 -5.62 -23.80
N ASN A 77 1.19 -6.27 -23.29
CA ASN A 77 1.27 -7.61 -22.69
C ASN A 77 2.12 -7.69 -21.43
N ARG A 78 2.54 -6.57 -20.89
CA ARG A 78 3.32 -6.53 -19.65
C ARG A 78 2.50 -5.86 -18.55
N VAL A 79 2.58 -6.44 -17.36
CA VAL A 79 1.89 -5.90 -16.20
C VAL A 79 2.84 -5.04 -15.40
N TYR A 80 2.44 -3.80 -15.14
CA TYR A 80 3.18 -2.86 -14.31
C TYR A 80 2.42 -2.60 -13.04
N TYR A 81 3.15 -2.44 -11.95
CA TYR A 81 2.59 -2.09 -10.65
C TYR A 81 2.91 -0.64 -10.34
N MET A 82 1.93 0.07 -9.83
CA MET A 82 2.01 1.50 -9.54
C MET A 82 1.57 1.75 -8.12
N SER A 83 2.23 2.70 -7.47
CA SER A 83 1.81 3.14 -6.14
C SER A 83 0.45 3.82 -6.21
N ASN A 84 -0.42 3.54 -5.25
CA ASN A 84 -1.64 4.31 -5.05
C ASN A 84 -1.36 5.34 -3.96
N LYS A 85 -0.81 6.48 -4.37
CA LYS A 85 -0.38 7.51 -3.41
C LYS A 85 -1.54 8.06 -2.61
N ASP A 86 -2.71 8.21 -3.23
CA ASP A 86 -3.88 8.72 -2.52
C ASP A 86 -4.27 7.79 -1.37
N ALA A 87 -4.26 6.48 -1.61
CA ALA A 87 -4.57 5.51 -0.56
C ALA A 87 -3.54 5.53 0.55
N LEU A 88 -2.26 5.64 0.20
CA LEU A 88 -1.18 5.71 1.18
C LEU A 88 -1.28 6.98 2.01
N GLU A 89 -1.52 8.12 1.37
CA GLU A 89 -1.66 9.39 2.08
C GLU A 89 -2.86 9.36 3.01
N GLU A 90 -3.99 8.84 2.55
CA GLU A 90 -5.18 8.73 3.38
C GLU A 90 -4.93 7.88 4.61
N LEU A 91 -4.27 6.74 4.42
CA LEU A 91 -3.91 5.84 5.51
C LEU A 91 -3.04 6.54 6.54
N LEU A 92 -2.00 7.21 6.09
CA LEU A 92 -1.04 7.86 6.99
C LEU A 92 -1.66 9.08 7.69
N GLN A 93 -2.51 9.83 6.98
CA GLN A 93 -3.22 10.96 7.57
C GLN A 93 -4.19 10.49 8.65
N TYR A 94 -4.88 9.39 8.42
CA TYR A 94 -5.76 8.82 9.43
C TYR A 94 -4.96 8.46 10.69
N CYS A 95 -3.84 7.78 10.51
CA CYS A 95 -2.98 7.40 11.64
C CYS A 95 -2.49 8.64 12.40
N GLU A 96 -2.04 9.66 11.67
CA GLU A 96 -1.57 10.88 12.31
C GLU A 96 -2.67 11.52 13.13
N ARG A 97 -3.86 11.62 12.57
CA ARG A 97 -5.00 12.24 13.24
C ARG A 97 -5.36 11.51 14.53
N ILE A 98 -5.41 10.17 14.46
CA ILE A 98 -5.78 9.36 15.62
C ILE A 98 -4.71 9.40 16.69
N LEU A 99 -3.45 9.33 16.31
CA LEU A 99 -2.35 9.17 17.27
C LEU A 99 -1.86 10.51 17.83
N THR A 100 -1.95 11.58 17.05
CA THR A 100 -1.43 12.89 17.48
C THR A 100 -2.53 13.92 17.72
N GLY A 101 -3.75 13.63 17.30
CA GLY A 101 -4.85 14.59 17.39
C GLY A 101 -4.77 15.72 16.37
N LYS A 102 -3.87 15.64 15.40
CA LYS A 102 -3.78 16.63 14.32
C LYS A 102 -4.73 16.30 13.20
N ASP A 103 -5.27 17.33 12.60
CA ASP A 103 -6.09 17.19 11.38
C ASP A 103 -5.23 17.24 10.13
#